data_3fd23ad48bed0ada67694ba9852f6717
#
_entry.id   3fd23ad48bed0ada67694ba9852f6717
#
_cell.length_a   1.000
_cell.length_b   1.000
_cell.length_c   1.000
_cell.angle_alpha   90.00
_cell.angle_beta   90.00
_cell.angle_gamma   90.00
#
_symmetry.space_group_name_H-M   'P 1'
#
loop_
_entity.id
_entity.type
_entity.pdbx_description
1 polymer ?
#
loop_
_entity_poly.entity_id
_entity_poly.type
_entity_poly.pdbx_seq_one_letter_code
_entity_poly.pdbx_strand_id
1 'polypeptide(L)'
;MAELQLMPFQLTICGIEELEGNCAGGVTHVLSILDPGWPEPDSLSRFDINRRLRLRFHDVIESQPGWIAPERWDVELLLAFSRDLVVSKQAHLLIHCHAGVSRSTAAATLVMAQTCPGRPAAEVLGEVVRLRPRAWPNLRLLELGDEILGRHGEIVAAARVHYRRALEREPWLAEAMIDGGRGREIAAAGLP
;
A
#
# COMPACT_ATOMS: atom_id res chain seq x y z
N MET A 1 -7.01 -27.09 7.06
CA MET A 1 -7.98 -26.16 6.45
C MET A 1 -7.20 -25.32 5.44
N ALA A 2 -7.54 -25.36 4.15
CA ALA A 2 -6.88 -24.51 3.17
C ALA A 2 -7.15 -23.04 3.57
N GLU A 3 -6.08 -22.29 3.80
CA GLU A 3 -6.13 -20.84 4.00
C GLU A 3 -6.83 -20.26 2.77
N LEU A 4 -7.96 -19.58 2.97
CA LEU A 4 -8.69 -18.95 1.86
C LEU A 4 -7.80 -17.80 1.36
N GLN A 5 -7.04 -18.05 0.33
CA GLN A 5 -6.26 -17.02 -0.34
C GLN A 5 -7.24 -16.01 -0.94
N LEU A 6 -7.29 -14.80 -0.35
CA LEU A 6 -8.21 -13.73 -0.77
C LEU A 6 -7.97 -13.29 -2.22
N MET A 7 -6.74 -13.45 -2.71
CA MET A 7 -6.30 -12.98 -4.02
C MET A 7 -6.11 -14.14 -4.99
N PRO A 8 -6.45 -13.98 -6.29
CA PRO A 8 -6.20 -14.99 -7.32
C PRO A 8 -4.72 -15.12 -7.70
N PHE A 9 -3.85 -14.26 -7.15
CA PHE A 9 -2.40 -14.23 -7.33
C PHE A 9 -1.68 -14.03 -6.01
N GLN A 10 -0.38 -14.29 -5.98
CA GLN A 10 0.44 -14.05 -4.80
C GLN A 10 0.71 -12.56 -4.63
N LEU A 11 0.71 -12.08 -3.38
CA LEU A 11 1.01 -10.68 -3.03
C LEU A 11 2.07 -10.63 -1.93
N THR A 12 3.13 -9.86 -2.19
CA THR A 12 4.18 -9.56 -1.21
C THR A 12 4.27 -8.04 -1.00
N ILE A 13 4.38 -7.62 0.26
CA ILE A 13 4.56 -6.21 0.64
C ILE A 13 5.87 -6.09 1.41
N CYS A 14 6.80 -5.24 0.95
CA CYS A 14 8.11 -5.12 1.60
C CYS A 14 8.70 -3.69 1.51
N GLY A 15 9.81 -3.48 2.21
CA GLY A 15 10.69 -2.33 2.06
C GLY A 15 11.83 -2.59 1.07
N ILE A 16 12.66 -1.56 0.81
CA ILE A 16 13.81 -1.68 -0.11
C ILE A 16 14.80 -2.74 0.38
N GLU A 17 15.09 -2.77 1.67
CA GLU A 17 16.08 -3.68 2.26
C GLU A 17 15.67 -5.16 2.19
N GLU A 18 14.36 -5.41 2.03
CA GLU A 18 13.78 -6.76 1.96
C GLU A 18 13.64 -7.28 0.52
N LEU A 19 13.92 -6.44 -0.50
CA LEU A 19 13.68 -6.76 -1.92
C LEU A 19 14.42 -8.00 -2.38
N GLU A 20 15.71 -8.12 -2.06
CA GLU A 20 16.55 -9.22 -2.54
C GLU A 20 15.99 -10.58 -2.09
N GLY A 21 15.64 -10.71 -0.81
CA GLY A 21 15.05 -11.94 -0.28
C GLY A 21 13.67 -12.26 -0.84
N ASN A 22 12.84 -11.24 -1.06
CA ASN A 22 11.47 -11.43 -1.57
C ASN A 22 11.43 -11.71 -3.09
N CYS A 23 12.30 -11.10 -3.87
CA CYS A 23 12.34 -11.31 -5.32
C CYS A 23 12.78 -12.73 -5.71
N ALA A 24 13.56 -13.41 -4.87
CA ALA A 24 13.96 -14.81 -5.08
C ALA A 24 12.76 -15.79 -5.07
N GLY A 25 11.60 -15.36 -4.56
CA GLY A 25 10.38 -16.15 -4.46
C GLY A 25 9.52 -16.21 -5.74
N GLY A 26 10.08 -15.96 -6.94
CA GLY A 26 9.34 -16.07 -8.20
C GLY A 26 8.42 -14.88 -8.49
N VAL A 27 8.80 -13.69 -8.07
CA VAL A 27 8.10 -12.43 -8.35
C VAL A 27 8.05 -12.19 -9.86
N THR A 28 6.86 -12.00 -10.39
CA THR A 28 6.63 -11.72 -11.82
C THR A 28 6.33 -10.25 -12.10
N HIS A 29 5.75 -9.54 -11.14
CA HIS A 29 5.33 -8.16 -11.26
C HIS A 29 5.80 -7.33 -10.06
N VAL A 30 6.32 -6.15 -10.30
CA VAL A 30 6.76 -5.23 -9.25
C VAL A 30 6.07 -3.88 -9.39
N LEU A 31 5.48 -3.41 -8.30
CA LEU A 31 5.06 -2.03 -8.11
C LEU A 31 6.03 -1.35 -7.15
N SER A 32 6.83 -0.43 -7.68
CA SER A 32 7.83 0.33 -6.94
C SER A 32 7.34 1.76 -6.69
N ILE A 33 7.21 2.15 -5.42
CA ILE A 33 6.75 3.48 -5.02
C ILE A 33 7.85 4.15 -4.18
N LEU A 34 8.59 5.04 -4.79
CA LEU A 34 9.75 5.70 -4.16
C LEU A 34 9.66 7.22 -4.30
N ASP A 35 10.48 7.92 -3.52
CA ASP A 35 10.57 9.37 -3.61
C ASP A 35 11.12 9.80 -4.99
N PRO A 36 10.72 10.97 -5.49
CA PRO A 36 11.30 11.54 -6.70
C PRO A 36 12.82 11.66 -6.59
N GLY A 37 13.53 11.23 -7.64
CA GLY A 37 15.00 11.23 -7.67
C GLY A 37 15.68 10.08 -6.92
N TRP A 38 14.94 9.25 -6.19
CA TRP A 38 15.54 8.07 -5.54
C TRP A 38 15.98 7.05 -6.60
N PRO A 39 17.20 6.50 -6.48
CA PRO A 39 17.70 5.53 -7.45
C PRO A 39 16.87 4.23 -7.45
N GLU A 40 16.83 3.55 -8.60
CA GLU A 40 16.26 2.20 -8.66
C GLU A 40 17.08 1.25 -7.78
N PRO A 41 16.42 0.40 -6.98
CA PRO A 41 17.13 -0.61 -6.21
C PRO A 41 17.84 -1.62 -7.13
N ASP A 42 19.16 -1.78 -6.97
CA ASP A 42 19.98 -2.69 -7.78
C ASP A 42 19.50 -4.15 -7.70
N SER A 43 18.93 -4.54 -6.56
CA SER A 43 18.35 -5.88 -6.37
C SER A 43 17.30 -6.22 -7.42
N LEU A 44 16.51 -5.27 -7.89
CA LEU A 44 15.48 -5.52 -8.90
C LEU A 44 16.05 -5.87 -10.28
N SER A 45 17.26 -5.42 -10.61
CA SER A 45 17.90 -5.72 -11.90
C SER A 45 18.39 -7.17 -12.04
N ARG A 46 18.52 -7.87 -10.90
CA ARG A 46 19.04 -9.24 -10.83
C ARG A 46 17.96 -10.31 -11.10
N PHE A 47 16.69 -9.93 -11.15
CA PHE A 47 15.57 -10.86 -11.29
C PHE A 47 14.83 -10.64 -12.61
N ASP A 48 14.36 -11.75 -13.20
CA ASP A 48 13.55 -11.73 -14.40
C ASP A 48 12.10 -11.36 -14.04
N ILE A 49 11.84 -10.04 -14.02
CA ILE A 49 10.54 -9.46 -13.68
C ILE A 49 9.84 -9.07 -14.97
N ASN A 50 8.72 -9.73 -15.26
CA ASN A 50 7.97 -9.55 -16.51
C ASN A 50 7.46 -8.13 -16.71
N ARG A 51 6.91 -7.52 -15.63
CA ARG A 51 6.36 -6.17 -15.68
C ARG A 51 6.70 -5.37 -14.43
N ARG A 52 7.01 -4.09 -14.63
CA ARG A 52 7.31 -3.14 -13.55
C ARG A 52 6.53 -1.85 -13.74
N LEU A 53 5.85 -1.40 -12.67
CA LEU A 53 5.32 -0.04 -12.57
C LEU A 53 6.16 0.74 -11.56
N ARG A 54 6.59 1.94 -11.96
CA ARG A 54 7.34 2.87 -11.10
C ARG A 54 6.50 4.11 -10.87
N LEU A 55 6.19 4.36 -9.61
CA LEU A 55 5.52 5.59 -9.17
C LEU A 55 6.52 6.42 -8.35
N ARG A 56 6.50 7.74 -8.55
CA ARG A 56 7.45 8.67 -7.95
C ARG A 56 6.73 9.82 -7.26
N PHE A 57 6.49 9.66 -5.97
CA PHE A 57 5.94 10.68 -5.08
C PHE A 57 6.40 10.42 -3.64
N HIS A 58 6.38 11.49 -2.82
CA HIS A 58 6.75 11.40 -1.41
C HIS A 58 5.66 10.74 -0.56
N ASP A 59 6.04 10.23 0.60
CA ASP A 59 5.09 9.65 1.56
C ASP A 59 4.41 10.74 2.40
N VAL A 60 3.66 11.58 1.75
CA VAL A 60 2.90 12.67 2.37
C VAL A 60 1.40 12.47 2.15
N ILE A 61 0.59 13.02 3.05
CA ILE A 61 -0.87 12.97 2.98
C ILE A 61 -1.49 14.30 2.60
N GLU A 62 -0.70 15.36 2.59
CA GLU A 62 -1.10 16.72 2.22
C GLU A 62 -0.07 17.34 1.30
N SER A 63 -0.52 18.28 0.48
CA SER A 63 0.39 19.05 -0.38
C SER A 63 1.25 19.97 0.47
N GLN A 64 2.56 19.91 0.26
CA GLN A 64 3.56 20.71 0.98
C GLN A 64 4.55 21.29 -0.02
N PRO A 65 5.08 22.52 0.20
CA PRO A 65 6.11 23.10 -0.65
C PRO A 65 7.35 22.19 -0.75
N GLY A 66 7.80 21.92 -1.97
CA GLY A 66 8.97 21.07 -2.22
C GLY A 66 8.72 19.56 -2.16
N TRP A 67 7.49 19.12 -1.85
CA TRP A 67 7.09 17.73 -1.82
C TRP A 67 6.09 17.40 -2.92
N ILE A 68 6.28 16.29 -3.59
CA ILE A 68 5.33 15.76 -4.58
C ILE A 68 4.42 14.77 -3.87
N ALA A 69 3.18 15.15 -3.65
CA ALA A 69 2.17 14.29 -3.05
C ALA A 69 1.63 13.30 -4.08
N PRO A 70 1.10 12.12 -3.67
CA PRO A 70 0.38 11.24 -4.59
C PRO A 70 -0.87 11.93 -5.13
N GLU A 71 -1.11 11.73 -6.41
CA GLU A 71 -2.24 12.28 -7.15
C GLU A 71 -3.17 11.19 -7.69
N ARG A 72 -4.33 11.60 -8.18
CA ARG A 72 -5.34 10.69 -8.72
C ARG A 72 -4.79 9.78 -9.81
N TRP A 73 -4.01 10.32 -10.72
CA TRP A 73 -3.43 9.57 -11.84
C TRP A 73 -2.44 8.48 -11.37
N ASP A 74 -1.72 8.67 -10.26
CA ASP A 74 -0.86 7.63 -9.68
C ASP A 74 -1.67 6.40 -9.27
N VAL A 75 -2.83 6.65 -8.65
CA VAL A 75 -3.74 5.57 -8.24
C VAL A 75 -4.40 4.91 -9.44
N GLU A 76 -4.78 5.66 -10.46
CA GLU A 76 -5.33 5.11 -11.71
C GLU A 76 -4.32 4.20 -12.42
N LEU A 77 -3.04 4.59 -12.49
CA LEU A 77 -1.96 3.75 -13.04
C LEU A 77 -1.75 2.47 -12.22
N LEU A 78 -1.71 2.60 -10.90
CA LEU A 78 -1.58 1.47 -9.97
C LEU A 78 -2.71 0.45 -10.18
N LEU A 79 -3.95 0.92 -10.22
CA LEU A 79 -5.12 0.07 -10.42
C LEU A 79 -5.16 -0.53 -11.83
N ALA A 80 -4.78 0.22 -12.86
CA ALA A 80 -4.67 -0.30 -14.22
C ALA A 80 -3.62 -1.41 -14.31
N PHE A 81 -2.46 -1.20 -13.68
CA PHE A 81 -1.38 -2.20 -13.66
C PHE A 81 -1.80 -3.52 -13.00
N SER A 82 -2.62 -3.46 -11.94
CA SER A 82 -3.05 -4.65 -11.20
C SER A 82 -4.21 -5.41 -11.85
N ARG A 83 -4.99 -4.81 -12.75
CA ARG A 83 -6.11 -5.49 -13.45
C ARG A 83 -5.64 -6.69 -14.26
N ASP A 84 -4.51 -6.57 -14.91
CA ASP A 84 -3.98 -7.62 -15.78
C ASP A 84 -3.50 -8.85 -15.00
N LEU A 85 -3.25 -8.71 -13.70
CA LEU A 85 -2.78 -9.79 -12.83
C LEU A 85 -3.85 -10.88 -12.59
N VAL A 86 -5.12 -10.50 -12.59
CA VAL A 86 -6.24 -11.41 -12.30
C VAL A 86 -6.35 -12.55 -13.29
N VAL A 87 -5.84 -12.37 -14.52
CA VAL A 87 -5.91 -13.35 -15.61
C VAL A 87 -4.80 -14.40 -15.51
N SER A 88 -3.75 -14.17 -14.72
CA SER A 88 -2.61 -15.08 -14.61
C SER A 88 -2.58 -15.79 -13.26
N LYS A 89 -2.94 -17.07 -13.23
CA LYS A 89 -2.92 -17.90 -12.01
C LYS A 89 -1.54 -18.07 -11.37
N GLN A 90 -0.48 -17.70 -12.08
CA GLN A 90 0.92 -17.77 -11.58
C GLN A 90 1.50 -16.39 -11.32
N ALA A 91 0.69 -15.33 -11.34
CA ALA A 91 1.19 -13.99 -11.05
C ALA A 91 1.58 -13.88 -9.58
N HIS A 92 2.75 -13.26 -9.36
CA HIS A 92 3.22 -12.85 -8.05
C HIS A 92 3.54 -11.36 -8.10
N LEU A 93 2.71 -10.56 -7.44
CA LEU A 93 2.89 -9.12 -7.33
C LEU A 93 3.68 -8.80 -6.06
N LEU A 94 4.79 -8.10 -6.22
CA LEU A 94 5.53 -7.49 -5.12
C LEU A 94 5.27 -5.98 -5.16
N ILE A 95 4.81 -5.43 -4.04
CA ILE A 95 4.61 -4.00 -3.85
C ILE A 95 5.60 -3.50 -2.79
N HIS A 96 6.45 -2.55 -3.16
CA HIS A 96 7.38 -1.97 -2.20
C HIS A 96 7.36 -0.45 -2.21
N CYS A 97 7.74 0.12 -1.06
CA CYS A 97 8.15 1.51 -0.91
C CYS A 97 9.46 1.53 -0.14
N HIS A 98 9.86 2.64 0.48
CA HIS A 98 11.11 2.67 1.27
C HIS A 98 11.07 1.65 2.41
N ALA A 99 10.13 1.79 3.34
CA ALA A 99 10.04 0.96 4.55
C ALA A 99 9.04 -0.21 4.46
N GLY A 100 8.22 -0.26 3.41
CA GLY A 100 7.15 -1.25 3.29
C GLY A 100 5.99 -1.05 4.28
N VAL A 101 5.76 0.18 4.74
CA VAL A 101 4.82 0.47 5.85
C VAL A 101 3.62 1.30 5.40
N SER A 102 3.84 2.35 4.58
CA SER A 102 2.81 3.34 4.29
C SER A 102 2.32 3.27 2.84
N ARG A 103 3.08 3.77 1.86
CA ARG A 103 2.67 3.80 0.44
C ARG A 103 2.38 2.41 -0.11
N SER A 104 3.24 1.43 0.17
CA SER A 104 3.07 0.06 -0.30
C SER A 104 1.85 -0.64 0.33
N THR A 105 1.55 -0.40 1.59
CA THR A 105 0.38 -0.99 2.26
C THR A 105 -0.92 -0.33 1.80
N ALA A 106 -0.93 0.98 1.52
CA ALA A 106 -2.05 1.64 0.88
C ALA A 106 -2.30 1.08 -0.52
N ALA A 107 -1.25 0.97 -1.34
CA ALA A 107 -1.35 0.38 -2.67
C ALA A 107 -1.88 -1.06 -2.64
N ALA A 108 -1.38 -1.89 -1.72
CA ALA A 108 -1.86 -3.26 -1.53
C ALA A 108 -3.35 -3.30 -1.16
N THR A 109 -3.78 -2.40 -0.27
CA THR A 109 -5.20 -2.29 0.10
C THR A 109 -6.07 -1.97 -1.12
N LEU A 110 -5.65 -1.03 -1.96
CA LEU A 110 -6.40 -0.65 -3.17
C LEU A 110 -6.43 -1.77 -4.22
N VAL A 111 -5.31 -2.45 -4.44
CA VAL A 111 -5.23 -3.61 -5.34
C VAL A 111 -6.17 -4.73 -4.87
N MET A 112 -6.16 -5.04 -3.57
CA MET A 112 -7.05 -6.05 -3.01
C MET A 112 -8.52 -5.64 -3.09
N ALA A 113 -8.84 -4.37 -2.78
CA ALA A 113 -10.20 -3.85 -2.87
C ALA A 113 -10.75 -3.88 -4.30
N GLN A 114 -9.91 -3.61 -5.30
CA GLN A 114 -10.27 -3.74 -6.72
C GLN A 114 -10.49 -5.19 -7.14
N THR A 115 -9.62 -6.09 -6.68
CA THR A 115 -9.66 -7.51 -7.06
C THR A 115 -10.81 -8.25 -6.40
N CYS A 116 -11.20 -7.82 -5.20
CA CYS A 116 -12.26 -8.42 -4.39
C CYS A 116 -13.37 -7.40 -4.08
N PRO A 117 -14.11 -6.88 -5.08
CA PRO A 117 -15.04 -5.76 -4.89
C PRO A 117 -16.21 -6.08 -3.96
N GLY A 118 -16.57 -7.36 -3.80
CA GLY A 118 -17.61 -7.80 -2.87
C GLY A 118 -17.15 -8.00 -1.42
N ARG A 119 -15.87 -7.79 -1.11
CA ARG A 119 -15.37 -7.91 0.26
C ARG A 119 -15.47 -6.58 1.01
N PRO A 120 -15.86 -6.60 2.30
CA PRO A 120 -15.76 -5.43 3.16
C PRO A 120 -14.33 -4.89 3.23
N ALA A 121 -14.17 -3.57 3.20
CA ALA A 121 -12.84 -2.96 3.26
C ALA A 121 -12.08 -3.30 4.56
N ALA A 122 -12.78 -3.54 5.65
CA ALA A 122 -12.18 -3.99 6.91
C ALA A 122 -11.50 -5.37 6.79
N GLU A 123 -12.07 -6.31 6.01
CA GLU A 123 -11.46 -7.61 5.74
C GLU A 123 -10.23 -7.47 4.85
N VAL A 124 -10.34 -6.63 3.80
CA VAL A 124 -9.24 -6.31 2.88
C VAL A 124 -8.05 -5.73 3.64
N LEU A 125 -8.29 -4.73 4.46
CA LEU A 125 -7.24 -4.11 5.27
C LEU A 125 -6.69 -5.07 6.34
N GLY A 126 -7.55 -5.90 6.93
CA GLY A 126 -7.12 -6.96 7.85
C GLY A 126 -6.12 -7.92 7.23
N GLU A 127 -6.32 -8.27 5.96
CA GLU A 127 -5.38 -9.13 5.22
C GLU A 127 -4.05 -8.40 4.94
N VAL A 128 -4.08 -7.12 4.56
CA VAL A 128 -2.85 -6.31 4.41
C VAL A 128 -2.07 -6.25 5.72
N VAL A 129 -2.74 -6.09 6.86
CA VAL A 129 -2.11 -6.10 8.19
C VAL A 129 -1.54 -7.48 8.54
N ARG A 130 -2.22 -8.57 8.13
CA ARG A 130 -1.69 -9.93 8.30
C ARG A 130 -0.39 -10.13 7.50
N LEU A 131 -0.35 -9.64 6.25
CA LEU A 131 0.85 -9.69 5.40
C LEU A 131 1.96 -8.76 5.88
N ARG A 132 1.59 -7.61 6.47
CA ARG A 132 2.52 -6.59 6.95
C ARG A 132 2.05 -6.05 8.31
N PRO A 133 2.43 -6.68 9.42
CA PRO A 133 1.94 -6.31 10.76
C PRO A 133 2.20 -4.85 11.18
N ARG A 134 3.24 -4.22 10.60
CA ARG A 134 3.59 -2.81 10.83
C ARG A 134 2.88 -1.85 9.84
N ALA A 135 1.86 -2.31 9.13
CA ALA A 135 1.14 -1.48 8.17
C ALA A 135 0.59 -0.20 8.81
N TRP A 136 0.87 0.92 8.15
CA TRP A 136 0.25 2.23 8.39
C TRP A 136 -0.07 2.86 7.04
N PRO A 137 -1.13 2.43 6.36
CA PRO A 137 -1.42 2.83 5.00
C PRO A 137 -1.55 4.34 4.84
N ASN A 138 -0.97 4.91 3.78
CA ASN A 138 -1.05 6.33 3.47
C ASN A 138 -2.51 6.75 3.21
N LEU A 139 -3.04 7.64 4.05
CA LEU A 139 -4.46 8.04 4.02
C LEU A 139 -4.83 8.71 2.69
N ARG A 140 -3.96 9.56 2.11
CA ARG A 140 -4.25 10.23 0.84
C ARG A 140 -4.42 9.24 -0.31
N LEU A 141 -3.56 8.22 -0.38
CA LEU A 141 -3.72 7.15 -1.37
C LEU A 141 -5.05 6.41 -1.19
N LEU A 142 -5.42 6.12 0.06
CA LEU A 142 -6.68 5.45 0.35
C LEU A 142 -7.89 6.30 0.01
N GLU A 143 -7.87 7.60 0.27
CA GLU A 143 -8.94 8.54 -0.09
C GLU A 143 -9.15 8.59 -1.61
N LEU A 144 -8.06 8.76 -2.36
CA LEU A 144 -8.10 8.76 -3.82
C LEU A 144 -8.61 7.43 -4.39
N GLY A 145 -8.14 6.32 -3.84
CA GLY A 145 -8.55 4.99 -4.28
C GLY A 145 -9.98 4.63 -3.91
N ASP A 146 -10.44 5.04 -2.73
CA ASP A 146 -11.83 4.87 -2.28
C ASP A 146 -12.80 5.54 -3.28
N GLU A 147 -12.49 6.79 -3.68
CA GLU A 147 -13.26 7.52 -4.67
C GLU A 147 -13.23 6.83 -6.04
N ILE A 148 -12.05 6.46 -6.56
CA ILE A 148 -11.90 5.84 -7.88
C ILE A 148 -12.61 4.48 -7.95
N LEU A 149 -12.56 3.71 -6.86
CA LEU A 149 -13.21 2.40 -6.76
C LEU A 149 -14.69 2.48 -6.42
N GLY A 150 -15.23 3.68 -6.15
CA GLY A 150 -16.63 3.87 -5.77
C GLY A 150 -17.01 3.20 -4.45
N ARG A 151 -16.08 3.15 -3.47
CA ARG A 151 -16.29 2.49 -2.18
C ARG A 151 -16.96 3.39 -1.13
N HIS A 152 -17.31 4.63 -1.50
CA HIS A 152 -18.13 5.56 -0.70
C HIS A 152 -17.63 5.79 0.74
N GLY A 153 -16.31 5.84 0.94
CA GLY A 153 -15.67 6.08 2.24
C GLY A 153 -15.41 4.81 3.05
N GLU A 154 -15.74 3.63 2.56
CA GLU A 154 -15.58 2.37 3.30
C GLU A 154 -14.10 2.03 3.56
N ILE A 155 -13.21 2.26 2.59
CA ILE A 155 -11.78 2.01 2.74
C ILE A 155 -11.19 2.99 3.76
N VAL A 156 -11.57 4.26 3.67
CA VAL A 156 -11.14 5.29 4.61
C VAL A 156 -11.63 4.99 6.03
N ALA A 157 -12.88 4.54 6.18
CA ALA A 157 -13.44 4.14 7.48
C ALA A 157 -12.68 2.96 8.09
N ALA A 158 -12.33 1.95 7.30
CA ALA A 158 -11.52 0.82 7.75
C ALA A 158 -10.12 1.28 8.21
N ALA A 159 -9.47 2.20 7.48
CA ALA A 159 -8.17 2.76 7.84
C ALA A 159 -8.23 3.52 9.18
N ARG A 160 -9.27 4.34 9.41
CA ARG A 160 -9.48 5.05 10.67
C ARG A 160 -9.55 4.11 11.87
N VAL A 161 -10.28 3.01 11.74
CA VAL A 161 -10.35 1.97 12.79
C VAL A 161 -8.99 1.33 13.01
N HIS A 162 -8.24 1.07 11.94
CA HIS A 162 -6.90 0.49 12.03
C HIS A 162 -5.92 1.44 12.73
N TYR A 163 -5.87 2.72 12.37
CA TYR A 163 -5.02 3.72 13.03
C TYR A 163 -5.33 3.81 14.53
N ARG A 164 -6.61 3.88 14.89
CA ARG A 164 -7.03 3.89 16.31
C ARG A 164 -6.46 2.69 17.06
N ARG A 165 -6.65 1.49 16.55
CA ARG A 165 -6.15 0.25 17.18
C ARG A 165 -4.62 0.22 17.28
N ALA A 166 -3.91 0.79 16.32
CA ALA A 166 -2.46 0.88 16.36
C ALA A 166 -2.01 1.86 17.45
N LEU A 167 -2.66 3.03 17.57
CA LEU A 167 -2.38 4.03 18.59
C LEU A 167 -2.74 3.56 20.01
N GLU A 168 -3.81 2.76 20.17
CA GLU A 168 -4.16 2.13 21.45
C GLU A 168 -3.08 1.15 21.92
N ARG A 169 -2.42 0.45 20.99
CA ARG A 169 -1.31 -0.47 21.31
C ARG A 169 0.02 0.25 21.51
N GLU A 170 0.27 1.28 20.73
CA GLU A 170 1.54 2.01 20.67
C GLU A 170 1.29 3.52 20.68
N PRO A 171 0.94 4.13 21.84
CA PRO A 171 0.57 5.54 21.93
C PRO A 171 1.65 6.53 21.46
N TRP A 172 2.92 6.15 21.56
CA TRP A 172 4.05 6.96 21.10
C TRP A 172 4.02 7.25 19.59
N LEU A 173 3.33 6.42 18.80
CA LEU A 173 3.15 6.63 17.37
C LEU A 173 2.42 7.95 17.06
N ALA A 174 1.56 8.44 17.96
CA ALA A 174 0.82 9.68 17.73
C ALA A 174 1.77 10.87 17.55
N GLU A 175 2.71 11.07 18.46
CA GLU A 175 3.71 12.13 18.40
C GLU A 175 4.60 11.97 17.17
N ALA A 176 5.15 10.79 16.93
CA ALA A 176 6.00 10.52 15.78
C ALA A 176 5.29 10.78 14.44
N MET A 177 4.00 10.48 14.33
CA MET A 177 3.23 10.74 13.12
C MET A 177 2.91 12.25 12.96
N ILE A 178 2.61 12.96 14.04
CA ILE A 178 2.39 14.41 13.99
C ILE A 178 3.66 15.12 13.55
N ASP A 179 4.80 14.79 14.12
CA ASP A 179 6.12 15.35 13.77
C ASP A 179 6.49 15.04 12.30
N GLY A 180 6.09 13.87 11.80
CA GLY A 180 6.22 13.46 10.41
C GLY A 180 5.21 14.11 9.44
N GLY A 181 4.41 15.11 9.89
CA GLY A 181 3.40 15.78 9.05
C GLY A 181 2.15 14.93 8.76
N ARG A 182 1.92 13.87 9.55
CA ARG A 182 0.82 12.92 9.38
C ARG A 182 -0.33 13.14 10.39
N GLY A 183 -0.43 14.34 10.99
CA GLY A 183 -1.41 14.66 12.03
C GLY A 183 -2.87 14.42 11.63
N ARG A 184 -3.22 14.56 10.33
CA ARG A 184 -4.57 14.27 9.84
C ARG A 184 -4.95 12.79 9.99
N GLU A 185 -4.01 11.86 9.93
CA GLU A 185 -4.27 10.44 10.21
C GLU A 185 -4.56 10.19 11.69
N ILE A 186 -3.86 10.92 12.57
CA ILE A 186 -4.10 10.86 14.02
C ILE A 186 -5.48 11.43 14.34
N ALA A 187 -5.83 12.60 13.79
CA ALA A 187 -7.16 13.17 13.90
C ALA A 187 -8.25 12.23 13.36
N ALA A 188 -7.98 11.56 12.23
CA ALA A 188 -8.90 10.59 11.63
C ALA A 188 -9.12 9.35 12.52
N ALA A 189 -8.15 8.96 13.35
CA ALA A 189 -8.29 7.87 14.32
C ALA A 189 -9.32 8.21 15.41
N GLY A 190 -9.61 9.51 15.64
CA GLY A 190 -10.65 9.96 16.59
C GLY A 190 -10.30 9.60 18.03
N LEU A 191 -9.03 9.61 18.39
CA LEU A 191 -8.59 9.60 19.77
C LEU A 191 -8.68 11.02 20.35
N PRO A 192 -9.06 11.18 21.63
CA PRO A 192 -9.17 12.47 22.27
C PRO A 192 -7.84 13.21 22.38
#